data_0ba8c44871fc78fac2fca28ee6d11f8d
#
_entry.id   0ba8c44871fc78fac2fca28ee6d11f8d
#
_cell.length_a   1.000
_cell.length_b   1.000
_cell.length_c   1.000
_cell.angle_alpha   90.00
_cell.angle_beta   90.00
_cell.angle_gamma   90.00
#
_symmetry.space_group_name_H-M   'P 1'
#
loop_
_entity.id
_entity.type
_entity.pdbx_description
1 polymer ?
#
loop_
_entity_poly.entity_id
_entity_poly.type
_entity_poly.pdbx_seq_one_letter_code
_entity_poly.pdbx_strand_id
1 'polypeptide(L)'
;YKEVRGKLAYLDISLPQRSSKGIAENIGNYFKILTDKSLQTPTFSVTSMLPSLMNGGKDFCSWSKHDELLYKTIRKPMEAILGKDGIGFADCALCESKFEKGEDNLPWLMTLVAQLPEIERHGTPDMTFAIIGLMARAQTKQGNAIMALSSLDSLRTEFEEDNKRFLPNIDAMRCRIWLRTGEMEKAEQWYRTSAPQITPRIRTMWRYQYITRAMVEIALGEENTALLTLASLIPFCERCGRVMDRIYIRILTAVCYQRQNNARWQEEWMQALDATHEYRFVMPIAQFGAAVMPMLTFTGYKKDEPFFSLLLQETRRQAVLYPNFLRPMPRLSEPLSPAETQVL
;
A
#
# COMPACT_ATOMS: atom_id res chain seq x y z
N TYR A 1 -23.36 -18.38 -27.38
CA TYR A 1 -22.03 -18.03 -27.91
C TYR A 1 -21.56 -16.65 -27.47
N LYS A 2 -22.40 -15.58 -27.57
CA LYS A 2 -22.07 -14.22 -27.16
C LYS A 2 -21.79 -14.13 -25.64
N GLU A 3 -22.62 -14.77 -24.82
CA GLU A 3 -22.45 -14.80 -23.36
C GLU A 3 -21.14 -15.47 -22.95
N VAL A 4 -20.81 -16.63 -23.54
CA VAL A 4 -19.53 -17.31 -23.25
C VAL A 4 -18.34 -16.44 -23.65
N ARG A 5 -18.42 -15.77 -24.80
CA ARG A 5 -17.37 -14.85 -25.26
C ARG A 5 -17.20 -13.64 -24.32
N GLY A 6 -18.33 -13.10 -23.80
CA GLY A 6 -18.29 -12.02 -22.80
C GLY A 6 -17.62 -12.46 -21.49
N LYS A 7 -17.98 -13.64 -20.99
CA LYS A 7 -17.36 -14.22 -19.78
C LYS A 7 -15.87 -14.52 -19.96
N LEU A 8 -15.46 -15.03 -21.12
CA LEU A 8 -14.04 -15.26 -21.43
C LEU A 8 -13.26 -13.94 -21.49
N ALA A 9 -13.76 -12.93 -22.19
CA ALA A 9 -13.11 -11.62 -22.26
C ALA A 9 -13.02 -10.94 -20.89
N TYR A 10 -14.01 -11.14 -20.03
CA TYR A 10 -13.96 -10.68 -18.63
C TYR A 10 -12.86 -11.41 -17.83
N LEU A 11 -12.72 -12.72 -17.99
CA LEU A 11 -11.64 -13.48 -17.37
C LEU A 11 -10.27 -12.98 -17.84
N ASP A 12 -10.10 -12.63 -19.12
CA ASP A 12 -8.86 -12.08 -19.67
C ASP A 12 -8.47 -10.76 -18.97
N ILE A 13 -9.45 -9.88 -18.72
CA ILE A 13 -9.20 -8.66 -17.92
C ILE A 13 -8.86 -9.04 -16.48
N SER A 14 -9.48 -10.11 -15.97
CA SER A 14 -9.32 -10.56 -14.60
C SER A 14 -7.97 -11.19 -14.31
N LEU A 15 -7.26 -11.67 -15.33
CA LEU A 15 -5.92 -12.24 -15.18
C LEU A 15 -4.84 -11.17 -14.99
N PRO A 16 -3.71 -11.48 -14.33
CA PRO A 16 -2.58 -10.58 -14.22
C PRO A 16 -2.08 -10.14 -15.61
N GLN A 17 -1.97 -8.83 -15.82
CA GLN A 17 -1.50 -8.28 -17.09
C GLN A 17 0.00 -7.98 -16.98
N ARG A 18 0.76 -8.38 -18.01
CA ARG A 18 2.22 -8.19 -18.05
C ARG A 18 2.66 -6.80 -18.51
N SER A 19 1.75 -6.04 -19.13
CA SER A 19 2.06 -4.71 -19.67
C SER A 19 0.84 -3.81 -19.71
N SER A 20 1.08 -2.50 -19.66
CA SER A 20 0.02 -1.48 -19.80
C SER A 20 -0.70 -1.58 -21.16
N LYS A 21 0.01 -1.94 -22.23
CA LYS A 21 -0.58 -2.18 -23.55
C LYS A 21 -1.56 -3.34 -23.53
N GLY A 22 -1.18 -4.47 -22.91
CA GLY A 22 -2.06 -5.63 -22.76
C GLY A 22 -3.32 -5.33 -21.96
N ILE A 23 -3.19 -4.52 -20.89
CA ILE A 23 -4.35 -4.04 -20.11
C ILE A 23 -5.29 -3.24 -21.00
N ALA A 24 -4.78 -2.23 -21.74
CA ALA A 24 -5.59 -1.37 -22.58
C ALA A 24 -6.29 -2.15 -23.71
N GLU A 25 -5.57 -3.09 -24.34
CA GLU A 25 -6.12 -3.95 -25.40
C GLU A 25 -7.25 -4.85 -24.89
N ASN A 26 -7.06 -5.52 -23.76
CA ASN A 26 -8.06 -6.41 -23.18
C ASN A 26 -9.30 -5.63 -22.71
N ILE A 27 -9.13 -4.49 -22.08
CA ILE A 27 -10.23 -3.61 -21.68
C ILE A 27 -10.99 -3.09 -22.90
N GLY A 28 -10.29 -2.63 -23.93
CA GLY A 28 -10.90 -2.17 -25.18
C GLY A 28 -11.67 -3.27 -25.90
N ASN A 29 -11.14 -4.49 -25.93
CA ASN A 29 -11.81 -5.64 -26.53
C ASN A 29 -13.06 -6.05 -25.74
N TYR A 30 -12.98 -6.10 -24.42
CA TYR A 30 -14.14 -6.38 -23.57
C TYR A 30 -15.23 -5.33 -23.75
N PHE A 31 -14.86 -4.05 -23.76
CA PHE A 31 -15.81 -2.96 -23.94
C PHE A 31 -16.58 -3.04 -25.26
N LYS A 32 -15.94 -3.48 -26.35
CA LYS A 32 -16.59 -3.72 -27.65
C LYS A 32 -17.61 -4.85 -27.61
N ILE A 33 -17.41 -5.83 -26.72
CA ILE A 33 -18.29 -7.00 -26.57
C ILE A 33 -19.43 -6.71 -25.60
N LEU A 34 -19.25 -5.73 -24.68
CA LEU A 34 -20.21 -5.35 -23.64
C LEU A 34 -21.37 -4.52 -24.21
N THR A 35 -21.99 -4.97 -25.29
CA THR A 35 -23.17 -4.32 -25.88
C THR A 35 -24.47 -4.71 -25.21
N ASP A 36 -24.44 -5.73 -24.34
CA ASP A 36 -25.62 -6.30 -23.70
C ASP A 36 -25.45 -6.24 -22.17
N LYS A 37 -26.35 -5.49 -21.51
CA LYS A 37 -26.37 -5.36 -20.05
C LYS A 37 -26.55 -6.68 -19.30
N SER A 38 -27.11 -7.70 -19.94
CA SER A 38 -27.27 -9.04 -19.37
C SER A 38 -25.95 -9.79 -19.19
N LEU A 39 -24.88 -9.30 -19.81
CA LEU A 39 -23.51 -9.85 -19.69
C LEU A 39 -22.70 -9.19 -18.57
N GLN A 40 -23.29 -8.24 -17.82
CA GLN A 40 -22.62 -7.67 -16.66
C GLN A 40 -22.39 -8.78 -15.63
N THR A 41 -21.13 -9.10 -15.41
CA THR A 41 -20.72 -9.99 -14.33
C THR A 41 -20.98 -9.29 -13.00
N PRO A 42 -21.27 -10.05 -11.92
CA PRO A 42 -21.33 -9.45 -10.59
C PRO A 42 -20.03 -8.69 -10.32
N THR A 43 -20.15 -7.48 -9.81
CA THR A 43 -19.01 -6.67 -9.37
C THR A 43 -18.19 -7.48 -8.38
N PHE A 44 -16.92 -7.73 -8.71
CA PHE A 44 -15.97 -8.21 -7.70
C PHE A 44 -15.20 -7.02 -7.15
N SER A 45 -14.83 -7.11 -5.88
CA SER A 45 -14.11 -6.03 -5.21
C SER A 45 -12.79 -5.73 -5.93
N VAL A 46 -12.60 -4.50 -6.40
CA VAL A 46 -11.36 -4.05 -7.05
C VAL A 46 -10.22 -3.88 -6.06
N THR A 47 -10.54 -3.57 -4.80
CA THR A 47 -9.58 -3.38 -3.73
C THR A 47 -9.31 -4.65 -2.93
N SER A 48 -10.27 -5.59 -2.92
CA SER A 48 -10.24 -6.75 -2.01
C SER A 48 -10.10 -6.32 -0.55
N MET A 49 -10.82 -5.29 -0.13
CA MET A 49 -10.79 -4.69 1.21
C MET A 49 -9.44 -4.07 1.59
N LEU A 50 -8.59 -3.73 0.63
CA LEU A 50 -7.30 -3.09 0.85
C LEU A 50 -7.40 -1.58 0.61
N PRO A 51 -6.61 -0.77 1.30
CA PRO A 51 -6.64 0.68 1.16
C PRO A 51 -5.85 1.16 -0.07
N SER A 52 -6.00 0.49 -1.20
CA SER A 52 -5.23 0.77 -2.41
C SER A 52 -5.90 0.16 -3.63
N LEU A 53 -5.91 0.87 -4.74
CA LEU A 53 -6.23 0.35 -6.06
C LEU A 53 -4.99 -0.23 -6.75
N MET A 54 -3.85 0.46 -6.66
CA MET A 54 -2.59 0.01 -7.28
C MET A 54 -2.12 -1.32 -6.71
N ASN A 55 -2.33 -1.53 -5.41
CA ASN A 55 -2.01 -2.78 -4.70
C ASN A 55 -3.26 -3.44 -4.08
N GLY A 56 -4.39 -3.33 -4.73
CA GLY A 56 -5.70 -3.85 -4.30
C GLY A 56 -5.91 -5.32 -4.59
N GLY A 57 -7.08 -5.68 -5.10
CA GLY A 57 -7.42 -7.03 -5.52
C GLY A 57 -6.43 -7.60 -6.52
N LYS A 58 -5.92 -6.76 -7.41
CA LYS A 58 -4.81 -7.04 -8.33
C LYS A 58 -3.65 -6.08 -8.08
N ASP A 59 -2.49 -6.41 -8.66
CA ASP A 59 -1.35 -5.51 -8.72
C ASP A 59 -1.40 -4.76 -10.05
N PHE A 60 -1.54 -3.44 -9.96
CA PHE A 60 -1.60 -2.55 -11.11
C PHE A 60 -0.30 -1.76 -11.32
N CYS A 61 0.84 -2.22 -10.77
CA CYS A 61 2.13 -1.54 -10.96
C CYS A 61 2.47 -1.32 -12.44
N SER A 62 2.13 -2.27 -13.32
CA SER A 62 2.34 -2.10 -14.76
C SER A 62 1.55 -0.93 -15.38
N TRP A 63 0.45 -0.53 -14.77
CA TRP A 63 -0.33 0.64 -15.16
C TRP A 63 0.46 1.93 -14.99
N SER A 64 1.24 2.06 -13.92
CA SER A 64 1.96 3.29 -13.58
C SER A 64 2.93 3.76 -14.66
N LYS A 65 3.43 2.85 -15.50
CA LYS A 65 4.38 3.20 -16.57
C LYS A 65 3.78 4.14 -17.63
N HIS A 66 2.45 4.10 -17.79
CA HIS A 66 1.72 4.90 -18.78
C HIS A 66 0.38 5.41 -18.19
N ASP A 67 0.36 5.74 -16.93
CA ASP A 67 -0.85 6.07 -16.16
C ASP A 67 -1.71 7.18 -16.77
N GLU A 68 -1.11 8.30 -17.20
CA GLU A 68 -1.87 9.39 -17.83
C GLU A 68 -2.47 8.99 -19.18
N LEU A 69 -1.74 8.22 -19.98
CA LEU A 69 -2.24 7.71 -21.24
C LEU A 69 -3.40 6.74 -21.00
N LEU A 70 -3.24 5.82 -20.06
CA LEU A 70 -4.27 4.88 -19.68
C LEU A 70 -5.50 5.60 -19.12
N TYR A 71 -5.30 6.57 -18.24
CA TYR A 71 -6.40 7.39 -17.72
C TYR A 71 -7.22 8.02 -18.86
N LYS A 72 -6.55 8.64 -19.83
CA LYS A 72 -7.23 9.28 -20.97
C LYS A 72 -7.97 8.30 -21.88
N THR A 73 -7.43 7.10 -22.05
CA THR A 73 -7.94 6.13 -23.05
C THR A 73 -8.96 5.14 -22.49
N ILE A 74 -8.79 4.72 -21.24
CA ILE A 74 -9.59 3.64 -20.65
C ILE A 74 -10.57 4.08 -19.56
N ARG A 75 -10.56 5.36 -19.14
CA ARG A 75 -11.46 5.86 -18.09
C ARG A 75 -12.91 5.46 -18.34
N LYS A 76 -13.49 5.91 -19.46
CA LYS A 76 -14.89 5.63 -19.81
C LYS A 76 -15.19 4.13 -19.95
N PRO A 77 -14.37 3.33 -20.68
CA PRO A 77 -14.53 1.90 -20.69
C PRO A 77 -14.50 1.24 -19.32
N MET A 78 -13.59 1.66 -18.44
CA MET A 78 -13.49 1.10 -17.08
C MET A 78 -14.70 1.44 -16.22
N GLU A 79 -15.15 2.69 -16.23
CA GLU A 79 -16.37 3.12 -15.53
C GLU A 79 -17.59 2.30 -15.98
N ALA A 80 -17.73 2.05 -17.29
CA ALA A 80 -18.82 1.27 -17.82
C ALA A 80 -18.74 -0.25 -17.45
N ILE A 81 -17.53 -0.81 -17.40
CA ILE A 81 -17.31 -2.24 -17.06
C ILE A 81 -17.50 -2.47 -15.55
N LEU A 82 -16.98 -1.58 -14.72
CA LEU A 82 -17.00 -1.74 -13.27
C LEU A 82 -18.34 -1.29 -12.64
N GLY A 83 -19.17 -0.55 -13.37
CA GLY A 83 -20.45 -0.06 -12.86
C GLY A 83 -20.24 0.82 -11.61
N LYS A 84 -20.83 0.42 -10.47
CA LYS A 84 -20.69 1.15 -9.21
C LYS A 84 -19.25 1.25 -8.71
N ASP A 85 -18.44 0.22 -8.91
CA ASP A 85 -17.00 0.24 -8.58
C ASP A 85 -16.20 1.14 -9.54
N GLY A 86 -16.76 1.53 -10.67
CA GLY A 86 -16.14 2.44 -11.64
C GLY A 86 -16.16 3.90 -11.21
N ILE A 87 -17.07 4.28 -10.31
CA ILE A 87 -17.24 5.68 -9.88
C ILE A 87 -15.98 6.09 -9.08
N GLY A 88 -15.21 7.04 -9.62
CA GLY A 88 -13.95 7.52 -9.03
C GLY A 88 -12.73 6.60 -9.24
N PHE A 89 -12.90 5.40 -9.83
CA PHE A 89 -11.82 4.42 -10.00
C PHE A 89 -10.61 4.98 -10.75
N ALA A 90 -10.83 5.57 -11.94
CA ALA A 90 -9.74 6.05 -12.78
C ALA A 90 -9.01 7.25 -12.16
N ASP A 91 -9.76 8.17 -11.53
CA ASP A 91 -9.19 9.32 -10.82
C ASP A 91 -8.37 8.87 -9.62
N CYS A 92 -8.87 7.90 -8.85
CA CYS A 92 -8.16 7.33 -7.70
C CYS A 92 -6.89 6.58 -8.13
N ALA A 93 -6.97 5.76 -9.18
CA ALA A 93 -5.82 5.01 -9.70
C ALA A 93 -4.70 5.94 -10.19
N LEU A 94 -5.04 7.02 -10.89
CA LEU A 94 -4.06 8.02 -11.34
C LEU A 94 -3.47 8.80 -10.17
N CYS A 95 -4.31 9.24 -9.23
CA CYS A 95 -3.87 9.93 -8.02
C CYS A 95 -2.91 9.07 -7.20
N GLU A 96 -3.23 7.79 -7.02
CA GLU A 96 -2.37 6.86 -6.29
C GLU A 96 -1.05 6.60 -7.04
N SER A 97 -1.08 6.43 -8.37
CA SER A 97 0.15 6.27 -9.17
C SER A 97 1.08 7.47 -9.01
N LYS A 98 0.56 8.69 -9.08
CA LYS A 98 1.34 9.92 -8.86
C LYS A 98 1.88 10.00 -7.42
N PHE A 99 1.07 9.62 -6.43
CA PHE A 99 1.51 9.53 -5.06
C PHE A 99 2.70 8.58 -4.90
N GLU A 100 2.62 7.36 -5.45
CA GLU A 100 3.69 6.37 -5.36
C GLU A 100 4.98 6.84 -6.05
N LYS A 101 4.87 7.60 -7.13
CA LYS A 101 6.02 8.22 -7.81
C LYS A 101 6.61 9.43 -7.07
N GLY A 102 5.96 9.90 -6.01
CA GLY A 102 6.37 11.13 -5.32
C GLY A 102 6.04 12.40 -6.09
N GLU A 103 5.27 12.31 -7.17
CA GLU A 103 4.80 13.44 -7.96
C GLU A 103 3.73 14.25 -7.21
N ASP A 104 3.43 15.45 -7.72
CA ASP A 104 2.31 16.24 -7.21
C ASP A 104 0.99 15.56 -7.56
N ASN A 105 0.31 15.09 -6.54
CA ASN A 105 -1.00 14.45 -6.64
C ASN A 105 -2.14 15.29 -6.06
N LEU A 106 -1.86 16.51 -5.58
CA LEU A 106 -2.84 17.36 -4.93
C LEU A 106 -4.06 17.71 -5.81
N PRO A 107 -3.92 18.09 -7.10
CA PRO A 107 -5.07 18.37 -7.95
C PRO A 107 -6.03 17.18 -8.07
N TRP A 108 -5.47 15.97 -8.19
CA TRP A 108 -6.24 14.73 -8.29
C TRP A 108 -6.91 14.38 -6.96
N LEU A 109 -6.21 14.60 -5.86
CA LEU A 109 -6.76 14.40 -4.52
C LEU A 109 -7.93 15.34 -4.25
N MET A 110 -7.84 16.61 -4.65
CA MET A 110 -8.94 17.57 -4.55
C MET A 110 -10.15 17.14 -5.38
N THR A 111 -9.92 16.60 -6.57
CA THR A 111 -10.99 16.05 -7.42
C THR A 111 -11.69 14.89 -6.72
N LEU A 112 -10.94 13.95 -6.12
CA LEU A 112 -11.50 12.81 -5.38
C LEU A 112 -12.30 13.25 -4.17
N VAL A 113 -11.81 14.22 -3.40
CA VAL A 113 -12.53 14.79 -2.25
C VAL A 113 -13.86 15.40 -2.71
N ALA A 114 -13.89 16.13 -3.82
CA ALA A 114 -15.11 16.70 -4.37
C ALA A 114 -16.10 15.63 -4.86
N GLN A 115 -15.62 14.48 -5.32
CA GLN A 115 -16.45 13.36 -5.77
C GLN A 115 -16.91 12.43 -4.64
N LEU A 116 -16.29 12.50 -3.46
CA LEU A 116 -16.55 11.57 -2.36
C LEU A 116 -18.05 11.45 -2.00
N PRO A 117 -18.84 12.52 -1.89
CA PRO A 117 -20.28 12.40 -1.60
C PRO A 117 -21.08 11.64 -2.67
N GLU A 118 -20.64 11.69 -3.93
CA GLU A 118 -21.25 10.92 -5.02
C GLU A 118 -20.85 9.44 -4.94
N ILE A 119 -19.59 9.17 -4.60
CA ILE A 119 -19.05 7.82 -4.42
C ILE A 119 -19.71 7.13 -3.23
N GLU A 120 -19.92 7.83 -2.12
CA GLU A 120 -20.61 7.31 -0.94
C GLU A 120 -22.08 6.96 -1.24
N ARG A 121 -22.77 7.78 -2.03
CA ARG A 121 -24.17 7.55 -2.40
C ARG A 121 -24.37 6.46 -3.46
N HIS A 122 -23.54 6.42 -4.47
CA HIS A 122 -23.77 5.64 -5.69
C HIS A 122 -22.68 4.62 -6.00
N GLY A 123 -21.50 4.74 -5.37
CA GLY A 123 -20.37 3.85 -5.53
C GLY A 123 -20.43 2.63 -4.61
N THR A 124 -19.24 2.17 -4.23
CA THR A 124 -19.09 1.03 -3.33
C THR A 124 -18.20 1.39 -2.13
N PRO A 125 -18.39 0.73 -0.98
CA PRO A 125 -17.52 0.91 0.19
C PRO A 125 -16.04 0.63 -0.11
N ASP A 126 -15.75 -0.22 -1.09
CA ASP A 126 -14.38 -0.47 -1.56
C ASP A 126 -13.72 0.80 -2.10
N MET A 127 -14.45 1.58 -2.90
CA MET A 127 -13.94 2.84 -3.46
C MET A 127 -13.79 3.92 -2.39
N THR A 128 -14.79 4.07 -1.50
CA THR A 128 -14.70 4.98 -0.34
C THR A 128 -13.45 4.68 0.48
N PHE A 129 -13.23 3.40 0.81
CA PHE A 129 -12.07 2.99 1.59
C PHE A 129 -10.74 3.26 0.86
N ALA A 130 -10.65 2.97 -0.44
CA ALA A 130 -9.43 3.26 -1.21
C ALA A 130 -9.09 4.75 -1.24
N ILE A 131 -10.09 5.60 -1.43
CA ILE A 131 -9.92 7.07 -1.50
C ILE A 131 -9.54 7.64 -0.14
N ILE A 132 -10.26 7.31 0.93
CA ILE A 132 -9.94 7.77 2.29
C ILE A 132 -8.58 7.23 2.73
N GLY A 133 -8.25 5.98 2.37
CA GLY A 133 -6.95 5.40 2.61
C GLY A 133 -5.82 6.16 1.90
N LEU A 134 -6.02 6.56 0.66
CA LEU A 134 -5.05 7.37 -0.09
C LEU A 134 -4.92 8.79 0.53
N MET A 135 -6.04 9.41 0.91
CA MET A 135 -6.03 10.70 1.62
C MET A 135 -5.24 10.62 2.93
N ALA A 136 -5.48 9.60 3.75
CA ALA A 136 -4.76 9.40 5.00
C ALA A 136 -3.24 9.20 4.77
N ARG A 137 -2.85 8.47 3.71
CA ARG A 137 -1.44 8.32 3.31
C ARG A 137 -0.82 9.65 2.86
N ALA A 138 -1.55 10.45 2.09
CA ALA A 138 -1.11 11.77 1.64
C ALA A 138 -0.96 12.75 2.81
N GLN A 139 -1.90 12.78 3.73
CA GLN A 139 -1.83 13.57 4.97
C GLN A 139 -0.62 13.14 5.83
N THR A 140 -0.41 11.84 6.00
CA THR A 140 0.75 11.32 6.73
C THR A 140 2.07 11.70 6.05
N LYS A 141 2.16 11.62 4.72
CA LYS A 141 3.33 12.08 3.95
C LYS A 141 3.67 13.54 4.23
N GLN A 142 2.66 14.37 4.49
CA GLN A 142 2.81 15.81 4.78
C GLN A 142 3.07 16.11 6.27
N GLY A 143 3.08 15.12 7.15
CA GLY A 143 3.23 15.31 8.60
C GLY A 143 1.91 15.52 9.35
N ASN A 144 0.76 15.46 8.66
CA ASN A 144 -0.58 15.69 9.22
C ASN A 144 -1.18 14.38 9.77
N ALA A 145 -0.44 13.66 10.62
CA ALA A 145 -0.85 12.36 11.17
C ALA A 145 -2.17 12.41 11.95
N ILE A 146 -2.43 13.51 12.67
CA ILE A 146 -3.68 13.69 13.43
C ILE A 146 -4.89 13.72 12.48
N MET A 147 -4.80 14.45 11.37
CA MET A 147 -5.88 14.50 10.38
C MET A 147 -6.09 13.13 9.72
N ALA A 148 -4.99 12.42 9.42
CA ALA A 148 -5.05 11.09 8.85
C ALA A 148 -5.76 10.10 9.80
N LEU A 149 -5.44 10.12 11.08
CA LEU A 149 -6.13 9.31 12.10
C LEU A 149 -7.61 9.69 12.21
N SER A 150 -7.93 10.98 12.27
CA SER A 150 -9.33 11.45 12.33
C SER A 150 -10.15 10.97 11.15
N SER A 151 -9.62 11.02 9.92
CA SER A 151 -10.30 10.51 8.73
C SER A 151 -10.56 9.00 8.80
N LEU A 152 -9.56 8.24 9.29
CA LEU A 152 -9.71 6.79 9.47
C LEU A 152 -10.66 6.43 10.61
N ASP A 153 -10.70 7.20 11.69
CA ASP A 153 -11.62 6.98 12.82
C ASP A 153 -13.07 7.26 12.39
N SER A 154 -13.31 8.31 11.59
CA SER A 154 -14.63 8.59 11.03
C SER A 154 -15.10 7.45 10.13
N LEU A 155 -14.25 7.01 9.20
CA LEU A 155 -14.56 5.87 8.32
C LEU A 155 -14.80 4.58 9.10
N ARG A 156 -14.01 4.34 10.14
CA ARG A 156 -14.15 3.17 11.01
C ARG A 156 -15.54 3.13 11.67
N THR A 157 -15.96 4.27 12.22
CA THR A 157 -17.28 4.41 12.85
C THR A 157 -18.41 4.20 11.84
N GLU A 158 -18.30 4.80 10.65
CA GLU A 158 -19.27 4.61 9.57
C GLU A 158 -19.40 3.15 9.14
N PHE A 159 -18.26 2.43 9.10
CA PHE A 159 -18.23 1.02 8.65
C PHE A 159 -18.56 0.00 9.74
N GLU A 160 -18.77 0.41 10.99
CA GLU A 160 -19.06 -0.50 12.10
C GLU A 160 -20.37 -1.29 11.96
N GLU A 161 -21.37 -0.76 11.27
CA GLU A 161 -22.65 -1.45 11.09
C GLU A 161 -22.62 -2.39 9.89
N ASP A 162 -22.39 -1.87 8.69
CA ASP A 162 -22.63 -2.60 7.44
C ASP A 162 -21.35 -3.09 6.74
N ASN A 163 -20.19 -2.55 7.09
CA ASN A 163 -18.94 -2.76 6.37
C ASN A 163 -17.80 -3.31 7.24
N LYS A 164 -18.11 -4.08 8.26
CA LYS A 164 -17.14 -4.64 9.25
C LYS A 164 -15.93 -5.34 8.63
N ARG A 165 -16.06 -5.86 7.42
CA ARG A 165 -14.98 -6.54 6.70
C ARG A 165 -13.76 -5.64 6.44
N PHE A 166 -13.92 -4.31 6.43
CA PHE A 166 -12.83 -3.35 6.21
C PHE A 166 -12.10 -2.97 7.50
N LEU A 167 -12.75 -3.10 8.67
CA LEU A 167 -12.22 -2.64 9.95
C LEU A 167 -10.81 -3.15 10.25
N PRO A 168 -10.47 -4.45 10.01
CA PRO A 168 -9.12 -4.92 10.27
C PRO A 168 -8.02 -4.20 9.47
N ASN A 169 -8.33 -3.78 8.24
CA ASN A 169 -7.38 -3.03 7.41
C ASN A 169 -7.34 -1.55 7.77
N ILE A 170 -8.46 -0.96 8.21
CA ILE A 170 -8.52 0.40 8.76
C ILE A 170 -7.66 0.45 10.04
N ASP A 171 -7.83 -0.51 10.95
CA ASP A 171 -7.05 -0.58 12.19
C ASP A 171 -5.56 -0.81 11.91
N ALA A 172 -5.21 -1.60 10.89
CA ALA A 172 -3.81 -1.74 10.43
C ALA A 172 -3.23 -0.44 9.86
N MET A 173 -4.04 0.38 9.16
CA MET A 173 -3.60 1.71 8.72
C MET A 173 -3.33 2.65 9.90
N ARG A 174 -4.22 2.67 10.89
CA ARG A 174 -4.02 3.43 12.14
C ARG A 174 -2.75 3.00 12.84
N CYS A 175 -2.51 1.68 12.94
CA CYS A 175 -1.28 1.14 13.52
C CYS A 175 -0.02 1.65 12.80
N ARG A 176 -0.01 1.70 11.47
CA ARG A 176 1.13 2.27 10.72
C ARG A 176 1.36 3.75 11.00
N ILE A 177 0.30 4.52 11.29
CA ILE A 177 0.43 5.92 11.68
C ILE A 177 0.98 6.02 13.11
N TRP A 178 0.47 5.23 14.06
CA TRP A 178 0.99 5.18 15.43
C TRP A 178 2.48 4.82 15.48
N LEU A 179 2.93 3.86 14.67
CA LEU A 179 4.36 3.55 14.54
C LEU A 179 5.19 4.77 14.10
N ARG A 180 4.64 5.62 13.21
CA ARG A 180 5.33 6.82 12.75
C ARG A 180 5.37 7.92 13.79
N THR A 181 4.27 8.13 14.48
CA THR A 181 4.15 9.15 15.53
C THR A 181 4.78 8.74 16.85
N GLY A 182 5.25 7.50 16.98
CA GLY A 182 5.89 6.98 18.20
C GLY A 182 4.90 6.53 19.27
N GLU A 183 3.61 6.36 18.91
CA GLU A 183 2.58 5.85 19.81
C GLU A 183 2.69 4.31 19.94
N MET A 184 3.83 3.86 20.47
CA MET A 184 4.21 2.44 20.51
C MET A 184 3.23 1.59 21.31
N GLU A 185 2.68 2.08 22.41
CA GLU A 185 1.70 1.34 23.21
C GLU A 185 0.45 0.95 22.40
N LYS A 186 -0.07 1.88 21.58
CA LYS A 186 -1.22 1.61 20.71
C LYS A 186 -0.87 0.61 19.59
N ALA A 187 0.32 0.72 19.01
CA ALA A 187 0.78 -0.21 17.98
C ALA A 187 0.99 -1.61 18.55
N GLU A 188 1.57 -1.74 19.75
CA GLU A 188 1.74 -3.01 20.44
C GLU A 188 0.40 -3.61 20.88
N GLN A 189 -0.54 -2.80 21.35
CA GLN A 189 -1.90 -3.25 21.66
C GLN A 189 -2.56 -3.84 20.40
N TRP A 190 -2.51 -3.14 19.26
CA TRP A 190 -3.01 -3.68 17.99
C TRP A 190 -2.33 -5.02 17.64
N TYR A 191 -1.02 -5.11 17.78
CA TYR A 191 -0.25 -6.31 17.50
C TYR A 191 -0.70 -7.50 18.35
N ARG A 192 -0.96 -7.28 19.64
CA ARG A 192 -1.37 -8.34 20.57
C ARG A 192 -2.82 -8.78 20.38
N THR A 193 -3.72 -7.85 20.02
CA THR A 193 -5.17 -8.12 20.03
C THR A 193 -5.78 -8.34 18.65
N SER A 194 -5.21 -7.72 17.61
CA SER A 194 -5.85 -7.60 16.28
C SER A 194 -4.99 -8.10 15.13
N ALA A 195 -3.67 -8.16 15.29
CA ALA A 195 -2.79 -8.63 14.22
C ALA A 195 -3.03 -10.11 13.89
N PRO A 196 -3.02 -10.48 12.60
CA PRO A 196 -3.25 -11.86 12.20
C PRO A 196 -2.12 -12.77 12.67
N GLN A 197 -2.46 -13.95 13.16
CA GLN A 197 -1.47 -14.97 13.51
C GLN A 197 -0.86 -15.60 12.26
N ILE A 198 0.43 -15.92 12.32
CA ILE A 198 1.10 -16.65 11.26
C ILE A 198 0.64 -18.10 11.29
N THR A 199 0.08 -18.54 10.19
CA THR A 199 -0.38 -19.91 9.99
C THR A 199 0.21 -20.47 8.71
N PRO A 200 0.29 -21.81 8.53
CA PRO A 200 0.78 -22.42 7.29
C PRO A 200 0.00 -21.99 6.04
N ARG A 201 -1.25 -21.56 6.21
CA ARG A 201 -2.09 -21.01 5.15
C ARG A 201 -2.39 -19.55 5.47
N ILE A 202 -1.61 -18.64 4.89
CA ILE A 202 -1.88 -17.21 5.01
C ILE A 202 -3.20 -16.85 4.32
N ARG A 203 -3.92 -15.91 4.91
CA ARG A 203 -5.10 -15.31 4.29
C ARG A 203 -4.65 -14.15 3.42
N THR A 204 -4.69 -14.34 2.12
CA THR A 204 -4.15 -13.39 1.14
C THR A 204 -4.77 -11.99 1.20
N MET A 205 -6.05 -11.91 1.63
CA MET A 205 -6.76 -10.66 1.87
C MET A 205 -6.21 -9.87 3.07
N TRP A 206 -5.44 -10.52 3.95
CA TRP A 206 -4.85 -9.93 5.14
C TRP A 206 -3.38 -9.52 4.95
N ARG A 207 -2.86 -9.58 3.73
CA ARG A 207 -1.45 -9.27 3.47
C ARG A 207 -1.03 -7.89 3.96
N TYR A 208 -1.92 -6.89 3.88
CA TYR A 208 -1.67 -5.56 4.43
C TYR A 208 -1.42 -5.60 5.95
N GLN A 209 -2.23 -6.39 6.67
CA GLN A 209 -2.09 -6.59 8.11
C GLN A 209 -0.82 -7.39 8.46
N TYR A 210 -0.46 -8.42 7.68
CA TYR A 210 0.80 -9.16 7.89
C TYR A 210 2.02 -8.26 7.69
N ILE A 211 2.03 -7.40 6.67
CA ILE A 211 3.11 -6.43 6.48
C ILE A 211 3.14 -5.42 7.64
N THR A 212 1.99 -4.97 8.13
CA THR A 212 1.91 -4.09 9.31
C THR A 212 2.40 -4.80 10.57
N ARG A 213 2.04 -6.07 10.75
CA ARG A 213 2.56 -6.92 11.83
C ARG A 213 4.09 -6.96 11.83
N ALA A 214 4.71 -7.22 10.67
CA ALA A 214 6.16 -7.21 10.54
C ALA A 214 6.77 -5.84 10.90
N MET A 215 6.11 -4.73 10.57
CA MET A 215 6.57 -3.39 10.98
C MET A 215 6.56 -3.22 12.49
N VAL A 216 5.53 -3.72 13.19
CA VAL A 216 5.48 -3.69 14.66
C VAL A 216 6.57 -4.58 15.26
N GLU A 217 6.75 -5.79 14.75
CA GLU A 217 7.81 -6.71 15.17
C GLU A 217 9.19 -6.07 15.04
N ILE A 218 9.47 -5.37 13.93
CA ILE A 218 10.72 -4.61 13.73
C ILE A 218 10.84 -3.46 14.74
N ALA A 219 9.76 -2.73 15.01
CA ALA A 219 9.78 -1.64 15.98
C ALA A 219 10.03 -2.14 17.41
N LEU A 220 9.57 -3.35 17.74
CA LEU A 220 9.81 -4.03 19.02
C LEU A 220 11.22 -4.67 19.12
N GLY A 221 12.03 -4.64 18.04
CA GLY A 221 13.34 -5.31 18.00
C GLY A 221 13.24 -6.83 17.89
N GLU A 222 12.18 -7.32 17.24
CA GLU A 222 11.92 -8.74 16.99
C GLU A 222 12.18 -9.11 15.54
N GLU A 223 13.39 -8.78 15.02
CA GLU A 223 13.74 -8.92 13.62
C GLU A 223 13.58 -10.37 13.10
N ASN A 224 13.88 -11.38 13.93
CA ASN A 224 13.70 -12.78 13.53
C ASN A 224 12.23 -13.14 13.33
N THR A 225 11.34 -12.65 14.18
CA THR A 225 9.89 -12.85 14.07
C THR A 225 9.37 -12.13 12.82
N ALA A 226 9.83 -10.90 12.58
CA ALA A 226 9.49 -10.13 11.38
C ALA A 226 9.92 -10.85 10.08
N LEU A 227 11.13 -11.41 10.05
CA LEU A 227 11.61 -12.20 8.91
C LEU A 227 10.73 -13.41 8.62
N LEU A 228 10.26 -14.12 9.65
CA LEU A 228 9.32 -15.25 9.48
C LEU A 228 7.97 -14.76 8.94
N THR A 229 7.45 -13.65 9.48
CA THR A 229 6.21 -13.03 9.00
C THR A 229 6.32 -12.67 7.52
N LEU A 230 7.39 -11.99 7.12
CA LEU A 230 7.63 -11.56 5.74
C LEU A 230 7.83 -12.74 4.78
N ALA A 231 8.62 -13.74 5.18
CA ALA A 231 8.86 -14.94 4.38
C ALA A 231 7.58 -15.72 4.08
N SER A 232 6.61 -15.71 4.99
CA SER A 232 5.32 -16.39 4.79
C SER A 232 4.50 -15.85 3.60
N LEU A 233 4.74 -14.58 3.22
CA LEU A 233 4.03 -13.91 2.13
C LEU A 233 4.64 -14.17 0.74
N ILE A 234 5.92 -14.52 0.67
CA ILE A 234 6.67 -14.63 -0.60
C ILE A 234 6.01 -15.58 -1.61
N PRO A 235 5.62 -16.82 -1.23
CA PRO A 235 5.03 -17.76 -2.19
C PRO A 235 3.73 -17.25 -2.84
N PHE A 236 2.95 -16.48 -2.10
CA PHE A 236 1.75 -15.83 -2.63
C PHE A 236 2.12 -14.70 -3.59
N CYS A 237 3.03 -13.83 -3.20
CA CYS A 237 3.46 -12.69 -4.01
C CYS A 237 4.04 -13.12 -5.35
N GLU A 238 4.81 -14.21 -5.37
CA GLU A 238 5.37 -14.78 -6.59
C GLU A 238 4.29 -15.36 -7.52
N ARG A 239 3.42 -16.22 -6.97
CA ARG A 239 2.35 -16.83 -7.77
C ARG A 239 1.39 -15.82 -8.38
N CYS A 240 1.10 -14.73 -7.65
CA CYS A 240 0.12 -13.72 -8.05
C CYS A 240 0.76 -12.47 -8.69
N GLY A 241 2.07 -12.47 -8.95
CA GLY A 241 2.77 -11.36 -9.59
C GLY A 241 2.64 -10.04 -8.81
N ARG A 242 2.69 -10.10 -7.44
CA ARG A 242 2.50 -8.95 -6.55
C ARG A 242 3.78 -8.14 -6.45
N VAL A 243 3.94 -7.13 -7.28
CA VAL A 243 5.15 -6.29 -7.33
C VAL A 243 5.26 -5.41 -6.09
N MET A 244 4.21 -4.67 -5.76
CA MET A 244 4.22 -3.72 -4.63
C MET A 244 4.43 -4.44 -3.29
N ASP A 245 3.73 -5.54 -3.05
CA ASP A 245 3.91 -6.32 -1.82
C ASP A 245 5.35 -6.85 -1.71
N ARG A 246 5.96 -7.32 -2.82
CA ARG A 246 7.36 -7.76 -2.86
C ARG A 246 8.33 -6.63 -2.54
N ILE A 247 8.09 -5.43 -3.05
CA ILE A 247 8.90 -4.24 -2.71
C ILE A 247 8.89 -4.01 -1.21
N TYR A 248 7.71 -3.99 -0.57
CA TYR A 248 7.61 -3.82 0.88
C TYR A 248 8.29 -4.94 1.66
N ILE A 249 8.09 -6.20 1.28
CA ILE A 249 8.72 -7.35 1.91
C ILE A 249 10.24 -7.22 1.86
N ARG A 250 10.81 -6.91 0.69
CA ARG A 250 12.26 -6.76 0.52
C ARG A 250 12.86 -5.61 1.33
N ILE A 251 12.19 -4.46 1.35
CA ILE A 251 12.64 -3.31 2.14
C ILE A 251 12.69 -3.69 3.63
N LEU A 252 11.61 -4.27 4.15
CA LEU A 252 11.54 -4.65 5.56
C LEU A 252 12.53 -5.78 5.91
N THR A 253 12.72 -6.74 5.00
CA THR A 253 13.75 -7.80 5.13
C THR A 253 15.15 -7.18 5.16
N ALA A 254 15.44 -6.23 4.28
CA ALA A 254 16.71 -5.51 4.27
C ALA A 254 16.94 -4.74 5.58
N VAL A 255 15.92 -4.08 6.12
CA VAL A 255 15.98 -3.41 7.44
C VAL A 255 16.33 -4.41 8.54
N CYS A 256 15.67 -5.57 8.58
CA CYS A 256 15.96 -6.61 9.57
C CYS A 256 17.42 -7.10 9.46
N TYR A 257 17.88 -7.47 8.27
CA TYR A 257 19.24 -7.94 8.05
C TYR A 257 20.30 -6.88 8.35
N GLN A 258 20.05 -5.63 7.98
CA GLN A 258 20.96 -4.52 8.26
C GLN A 258 21.15 -4.34 9.78
N ARG A 259 20.09 -4.44 10.57
CA ARG A 259 20.14 -4.35 12.04
C ARG A 259 20.85 -5.52 12.68
N GLN A 260 20.79 -6.68 12.05
CA GLN A 260 21.51 -7.90 12.47
C GLN A 260 22.96 -7.94 11.98
N ASN A 261 23.45 -6.89 11.31
CA ASN A 261 24.76 -6.87 10.64
C ASN A 261 24.94 -8.03 9.63
N ASN A 262 23.87 -8.52 9.04
CA ASN A 262 23.87 -9.59 8.04
C ASN A 262 23.99 -9.01 6.64
N ALA A 263 25.06 -9.31 5.91
CA ALA A 263 25.37 -8.76 4.58
C ALA A 263 24.26 -9.00 3.52
N ARG A 264 23.34 -9.95 3.74
CA ARG A 264 22.21 -10.20 2.84
C ARG A 264 21.29 -8.98 2.66
N TRP A 265 21.36 -7.99 3.57
CA TRP A 265 20.58 -6.77 3.42
C TRP A 265 20.86 -6.06 2.09
N GLN A 266 22.09 -6.16 1.58
CA GLN A 266 22.50 -5.51 0.32
C GLN A 266 21.72 -6.07 -0.88
N GLU A 267 21.61 -7.40 -0.95
CA GLU A 267 20.87 -8.07 -2.03
C GLU A 267 19.39 -7.70 -2.01
N GLU A 268 18.73 -7.83 -0.85
CA GLU A 268 17.31 -7.50 -0.70
C GLU A 268 17.03 -6.02 -0.99
N TRP A 269 17.93 -5.15 -0.54
CA TRP A 269 17.85 -3.72 -0.80
C TRP A 269 17.97 -3.40 -2.28
N MET A 270 18.98 -3.95 -2.98
CA MET A 270 19.17 -3.69 -4.40
C MET A 270 18.00 -4.18 -5.23
N GLN A 271 17.47 -5.37 -4.94
CA GLN A 271 16.28 -5.88 -5.63
C GLN A 271 15.04 -5.02 -5.38
N ALA A 272 14.86 -4.46 -4.18
CA ALA A 272 13.78 -3.51 -3.90
C ALA A 272 13.97 -2.20 -4.68
N LEU A 273 15.19 -1.69 -4.70
CA LEU A 273 15.54 -0.45 -5.38
C LEU A 273 15.38 -0.56 -6.91
N ASP A 274 15.83 -1.66 -7.51
CA ASP A 274 15.66 -1.93 -8.94
C ASP A 274 14.17 -2.01 -9.31
N ALA A 275 13.36 -2.70 -8.50
CA ALA A 275 11.93 -2.79 -8.72
C ALA A 275 11.24 -1.42 -8.59
N THR A 276 11.63 -0.59 -7.62
CA THR A 276 11.07 0.76 -7.48
C THR A 276 11.51 1.67 -8.61
N HIS A 277 12.75 1.56 -9.07
CA HIS A 277 13.27 2.30 -10.22
C HIS A 277 12.53 1.95 -11.53
N GLU A 278 12.25 0.67 -11.75
CA GLU A 278 11.51 0.20 -12.92
C GLU A 278 10.15 0.89 -13.08
N TYR A 279 9.45 1.13 -11.98
CA TYR A 279 8.13 1.77 -11.95
C TYR A 279 8.17 3.25 -11.59
N ARG A 280 9.36 3.81 -11.32
CA ARG A 280 9.56 5.18 -10.83
C ARG A 280 8.88 5.42 -9.47
N PHE A 281 8.72 4.41 -8.65
CA PHE A 281 8.07 4.50 -7.35
C PHE A 281 9.03 5.02 -6.28
N VAL A 282 8.75 6.19 -5.75
CA VAL A 282 9.52 6.86 -4.69
C VAL A 282 8.98 6.50 -3.31
N MET A 283 7.65 6.56 -3.13
CA MET A 283 7.03 6.44 -1.81
C MET A 283 7.18 5.07 -1.14
N PRO A 284 7.20 3.93 -1.86
CA PRO A 284 7.42 2.64 -1.22
C PRO A 284 8.71 2.56 -0.39
N ILE A 285 9.76 3.27 -0.80
CA ILE A 285 11.01 3.40 -0.04
C ILE A 285 10.97 4.62 0.88
N ALA A 286 10.65 5.80 0.35
CA ALA A 286 10.76 7.07 1.05
C ALA A 286 9.98 7.11 2.35
N GLN A 287 8.81 6.48 2.41
CA GLN A 287 7.98 6.44 3.61
C GLN A 287 8.64 5.79 4.84
N PHE A 288 9.71 5.02 4.65
CA PHE A 288 10.47 4.42 5.75
C PHE A 288 11.53 5.35 6.34
N GLY A 289 11.78 6.50 5.72
CA GLY A 289 12.57 7.59 6.27
C GLY A 289 13.87 7.14 6.94
N ALA A 290 13.98 7.37 8.24
CA ALA A 290 15.18 7.10 9.02
C ALA A 290 15.62 5.62 8.98
N ALA A 291 14.69 4.68 8.86
CA ALA A 291 15.00 3.26 8.87
C ALA A 291 15.80 2.80 7.63
N VAL A 292 15.64 3.49 6.49
CA VAL A 292 16.30 3.12 5.22
C VAL A 292 17.44 4.06 4.82
N MET A 293 17.63 5.18 5.51
CA MET A 293 18.70 6.15 5.22
C MET A 293 20.10 5.52 5.18
N PRO A 294 20.50 4.62 6.10
CA PRO A 294 21.81 3.99 6.04
C PRO A 294 22.04 3.18 4.74
N MET A 295 20.99 2.51 4.25
CA MET A 295 21.05 1.71 3.04
C MET A 295 21.08 2.58 1.77
N LEU A 296 20.34 3.69 1.74
CA LEU A 296 20.36 4.67 0.65
C LEU A 296 21.73 5.35 0.49
N THR A 297 22.42 5.64 1.60
CA THR A 297 23.76 6.26 1.55
C THR A 297 24.84 5.29 1.10
N PHE A 298 24.66 4.00 1.30
CA PHE A 298 25.58 2.95 0.88
C PHE A 298 25.51 2.65 -0.63
N THR A 299 24.31 2.74 -1.20
CA THR A 299 24.13 2.46 -2.63
C THR A 299 24.77 3.57 -3.46
N GLY A 300 25.89 3.29 -4.11
CA GLY A 300 26.64 4.20 -4.98
C GLY A 300 25.90 4.62 -6.27
N TYR A 301 24.58 4.81 -6.18
CA TYR A 301 23.79 5.34 -7.28
C TYR A 301 24.28 6.73 -7.68
N LYS A 302 24.30 7.01 -8.97
CA LYS A 302 24.65 8.33 -9.48
C LYS A 302 23.68 9.36 -8.92
N LYS A 303 24.20 10.26 -8.10
CA LYS A 303 23.40 11.31 -7.42
C LYS A 303 22.65 12.22 -8.40
N ASP A 304 23.03 12.20 -9.68
CA ASP A 304 22.51 13.07 -10.74
C ASP A 304 21.30 12.47 -11.47
N GLU A 305 20.89 11.23 -11.15
CA GLU A 305 19.69 10.67 -11.75
C GLU A 305 18.44 11.28 -11.08
N PRO A 306 17.48 11.86 -11.86
CA PRO A 306 16.31 12.55 -11.31
C PRO A 306 15.47 11.70 -10.36
N PHE A 307 15.31 10.40 -10.64
CA PHE A 307 14.61 9.47 -9.76
C PHE A 307 15.31 9.35 -8.40
N PHE A 308 16.62 9.15 -8.41
CA PHE A 308 17.38 8.96 -7.18
C PHE A 308 17.46 10.24 -6.34
N SER A 309 17.59 11.39 -6.99
CA SER A 309 17.53 12.69 -6.33
C SER A 309 16.20 12.91 -5.62
N LEU A 310 15.08 12.62 -6.28
CA LEU A 310 13.74 12.71 -5.69
C LEU A 310 13.55 11.70 -4.54
N LEU A 311 13.99 10.46 -4.73
CA LEU A 311 13.95 9.41 -3.71
C LEU A 311 14.71 9.84 -2.46
N LEU A 312 15.93 10.35 -2.61
CA LEU A 312 16.75 10.80 -1.49
C LEU A 312 16.14 12.00 -0.78
N GLN A 313 15.64 12.98 -1.54
CA GLN A 313 14.97 14.16 -0.99
C GLN A 313 13.73 13.78 -0.17
N GLU A 314 12.84 12.95 -0.73
CA GLU A 314 11.62 12.57 -0.04
C GLU A 314 11.92 11.67 1.17
N THR A 315 12.90 10.75 1.07
CA THR A 315 13.31 9.91 2.21
C THR A 315 13.85 10.77 3.36
N ARG A 316 14.67 11.78 3.08
CA ARG A 316 15.16 12.72 4.09
C ARG A 316 14.01 13.49 4.74
N ARG A 317 13.05 13.95 3.94
CA ARG A 317 11.86 14.62 4.44
C ARG A 317 11.08 13.74 5.42
N GLN A 318 10.82 12.48 5.04
CA GLN A 318 10.13 11.51 5.91
C GLN A 318 10.95 11.19 7.16
N ALA A 319 12.29 11.11 7.07
CA ALA A 319 13.15 10.90 8.22
C ALA A 319 13.11 12.08 9.23
N VAL A 320 12.93 13.30 8.75
CA VAL A 320 12.77 14.49 9.62
C VAL A 320 11.38 14.49 10.26
N LEU A 321 10.33 14.17 9.51
CA LEU A 321 8.96 14.14 10.03
C LEU A 321 8.75 13.02 11.07
N TYR A 322 9.38 11.86 10.85
CA TYR A 322 9.20 10.65 11.66
C TYR A 322 10.55 10.01 12.04
N PRO A 323 11.38 10.69 12.87
CA PRO A 323 12.76 10.27 13.12
C PRO A 323 12.88 8.93 13.86
N ASN A 324 11.84 8.53 14.57
CA ASN A 324 11.81 7.30 15.38
C ASN A 324 11.07 6.14 14.68
N PHE A 325 10.57 6.37 13.45
CA PHE A 325 9.82 5.34 12.74
C PHE A 325 10.67 4.08 12.52
N LEU A 326 10.18 2.94 12.98
CA LEU A 326 10.82 1.63 13.01
C LEU A 326 12.17 1.61 13.77
N ARG A 327 12.49 2.59 14.58
CA ARG A 327 13.61 2.46 15.51
C ARG A 327 13.24 1.47 16.62
N PRO A 328 14.06 0.43 16.88
CA PRO A 328 13.86 -0.40 18.05
C PRO A 328 13.91 0.46 19.30
N MET A 329 12.95 0.30 20.20
CA MET A 329 13.08 0.85 21.54
C MET A 329 14.27 0.17 22.21
N PRO A 330 15.18 0.91 22.87
CA PRO A 330 16.19 0.28 23.71
C PRO A 330 15.45 -0.59 24.74
N ARG A 331 15.59 -1.90 24.66
CA ARG A 331 15.14 -2.78 25.75
C ARG A 331 16.07 -2.46 26.90
N LEU A 332 15.53 -1.93 27.98
CA LEU A 332 16.23 -1.93 29.25
C LEU A 332 16.49 -3.41 29.54
N SER A 333 17.75 -3.82 29.52
CA SER A 333 18.16 -5.19 29.78
C SER A 333 17.86 -5.62 31.24
N GLU A 334 17.61 -4.64 32.10
CA GLU A 334 17.20 -4.82 33.48
C GLU A 334 16.07 -3.83 33.80
N PRO A 335 15.08 -4.20 34.63
CA PRO A 335 14.11 -3.25 35.13
C PRO A 335 14.84 -2.15 35.90
N LEU A 336 14.43 -0.90 35.68
CA LEU A 336 14.98 0.24 36.42
C LEU A 336 14.95 -0.04 37.91
N SER A 337 16.05 0.19 38.59
CA SER A 337 16.10 0.15 40.04
C SER A 337 15.10 1.18 40.64
N PRO A 338 14.62 1.00 41.86
CA PRO A 338 13.73 1.98 42.51
C PRO A 338 14.27 3.40 42.55
N ALA A 339 15.60 3.57 42.58
CA ALA A 339 16.26 4.87 42.56
C ALA A 339 16.24 5.52 41.18
N GLU A 340 16.37 4.74 40.10
CA GLU A 340 16.28 5.22 38.71
C GLU A 340 14.84 5.57 38.32
N THR A 341 13.85 4.88 38.90
CA THR A 341 12.43 5.19 38.69
C THR A 341 12.00 6.49 39.37
N GLN A 342 12.73 6.95 40.39
CA GLN A 342 12.47 8.24 41.06
C GLN A 342 13.03 9.45 40.33
N VAL A 343 13.92 9.28 39.37
CA VAL A 343 14.57 10.35 38.60
C VAL A 343 13.89 10.63 37.26
N LEU A 344 13.01 9.75 36.82
CA LEU A 344 12.12 9.89 35.62
C LEU A 344 10.76 10.44 36.05
#